data_58f789e3fc544da0cada0988c5592e4e
#
_entry.id   58f789e3fc544da0cada0988c5592e4e
#
_cell.length_a   1.000
_cell.length_b   1.000
_cell.length_c   1.000
_cell.angle_alpha   90.00
_cell.angle_beta   90.00
_cell.angle_gamma   90.00
#
_symmetry.space_group_name_H-M   'P 1'
#
loop_
_entity.id
_entity.type
_entity.pdbx_description
1 polymer ?
#
loop_
_entity_poly.entity_id
_entity_poly.type
_entity_poly.pdbx_seq_one_letter_code
_entity_poly.pdbx_strand_id
1 'polypeptide(L)'
;MNTDVDVKRRALGRGLESLLPNRPVTPPPTVMRPQVGQPVAIAEPLPDASVRDIPLDMIDRNPWQTRMRMDESALEELAASIRSNGILQPIVVRYIDNRYQLIAGERRWLASQRAGKVMIPAIVRTVSNEQAMEMTIIENLQREDLNAMEQARAFERLSREFGLTQEQMAQRTGKERASVANFMRLLKLPLEVQSDVEIGALSFGHAKVLLMLDSADAQREVAKRIVEGALSVRQTEDLVYQIVNPAEKPARRERQVDPNVREAEREIQSVLGVRVRIDDRQGKGKIVLEYSSLEDFDRILATLKK
;
A
#
# COMPACT_ATOMS: atom_id res chain seq x y z
N MET A 1 48.71 50.02 43.34
CA MET A 1 49.43 48.74 43.36
C MET A 1 48.65 47.74 42.53
N ASN A 2 49.19 47.48 41.36
CA ASN A 2 48.66 46.51 40.36
C ASN A 2 48.70 45.10 40.86
N THR A 3 47.76 44.28 40.46
CA THR A 3 48.05 42.90 40.09
C THR A 3 46.98 42.45 39.06
N ASP A 4 47.48 42.36 37.82
CA ASP A 4 46.88 41.66 36.71
C ASP A 4 46.69 40.16 37.02
N VAL A 5 45.53 39.58 36.65
CA VAL A 5 45.40 38.14 36.54
C VAL A 5 45.00 37.78 35.07
N ASP A 6 46.05 37.33 34.41
CA ASP A 6 46.10 36.87 33.04
C ASP A 6 45.32 35.50 32.90
N VAL A 7 44.17 35.48 32.24
CA VAL A 7 43.43 34.25 31.92
C VAL A 7 43.77 33.86 30.48
N LYS A 8 44.66 32.92 30.31
CA LYS A 8 45.02 32.25 29.06
C LYS A 8 43.83 31.61 28.41
N ARG A 9 43.33 32.20 27.34
CA ARG A 9 42.42 31.55 26.39
C ARG A 9 43.23 30.60 25.51
N ARG A 10 42.94 29.29 25.61
CA ARG A 10 43.45 28.27 24.70
C ARG A 10 42.84 28.47 23.31
N ALA A 11 43.66 28.74 22.31
CA ALA A 11 43.32 28.77 20.92
C ALA A 11 43.05 27.35 20.42
N LEU A 12 41.82 27.09 19.93
CA LEU A 12 41.47 25.91 19.17
C LEU A 12 41.94 26.09 17.71
N GLY A 13 42.55 25.02 17.22
CA GLY A 13 43.43 24.92 16.08
C GLY A 13 42.93 25.42 14.72
N ARG A 14 43.88 25.96 13.98
CA ARG A 14 43.89 26.21 12.54
C ARG A 14 43.77 24.85 11.77
N GLY A 15 42.57 24.38 11.50
CA GLY A 15 42.38 23.11 10.78
C GLY A 15 41.15 23.02 9.89
N LEU A 16 40.26 24.00 9.95
CA LEU A 16 38.97 23.90 9.23
C LEU A 16 38.82 24.83 8.00
N GLU A 17 39.80 25.71 7.75
CA GLU A 17 39.75 26.62 6.59
C GLU A 17 40.14 25.97 5.26
N SER A 18 40.74 24.78 5.26
CA SER A 18 41.14 24.08 4.02
C SER A 18 40.04 23.19 3.39
N LEU A 19 38.85 23.11 3.99
CA LEU A 19 37.73 22.26 3.51
C LEU A 19 36.57 23.05 2.92
N LEU A 20 36.65 24.36 2.82
CA LEU A 20 35.61 25.18 2.15
C LEU A 20 36.09 25.59 0.77
N PRO A 21 35.34 25.27 -0.31
CA PRO A 21 35.69 25.75 -1.65
C PRO A 21 35.53 27.29 -1.70
N ASN A 22 36.56 27.97 -2.17
CA ASN A 22 36.61 29.42 -2.37
C ASN A 22 35.52 29.80 -3.41
N ARG A 23 34.39 30.35 -2.95
CA ARG A 23 33.39 30.96 -3.84
C ARG A 23 33.69 32.46 -3.93
N PRO A 24 33.80 33.00 -5.16
CA PRO A 24 33.89 34.46 -5.33
C PRO A 24 32.53 35.09 -4.91
N VAL A 25 32.60 36.14 -4.09
CA VAL A 25 31.45 36.93 -3.65
C VAL A 25 31.01 37.79 -4.83
N THR A 26 29.92 37.41 -5.46
CA THR A 26 29.20 38.26 -6.43
C THR A 26 28.29 39.22 -5.69
N PRO A 27 28.22 40.52 -6.02
CA PRO A 27 27.32 41.49 -5.41
C PRO A 27 25.84 41.13 -5.71
N PRO A 28 24.87 41.49 -4.84
CA PRO A 28 23.47 41.16 -5.01
C PRO A 28 22.92 41.81 -6.27
N PRO A 29 22.01 41.16 -7.04
CA PRO A 29 21.41 41.71 -8.23
C PRO A 29 20.46 42.88 -7.88
N THR A 30 20.63 43.99 -8.61
CA THR A 30 19.77 45.16 -8.55
C THR A 30 18.34 44.77 -9.00
N VAL A 31 17.34 45.03 -8.13
CA VAL A 31 15.92 44.77 -8.44
C VAL A 31 15.46 45.72 -9.54
N MET A 32 15.34 45.22 -10.77
CA MET A 32 14.67 45.94 -11.84
C MET A 32 13.14 45.84 -11.71
N ARG A 33 12.45 46.96 -11.71
CA ARG A 33 10.98 47.05 -11.83
C ARG A 33 10.50 46.41 -13.14
N PRO A 34 9.39 45.64 -13.15
CA PRO A 34 8.88 45.07 -14.39
C PRO A 34 8.32 46.18 -15.30
N GLN A 35 8.86 46.25 -16.53
CA GLN A 35 8.24 47.03 -17.63
C GLN A 35 7.10 46.20 -18.22
N VAL A 36 5.94 46.80 -18.29
CA VAL A 36 4.76 46.26 -18.98
C VAL A 36 4.98 46.39 -20.50
N GLY A 37 4.94 45.25 -21.22
CA GLY A 37 4.77 45.21 -22.66
C GLY A 37 6.00 44.84 -23.49
N GLN A 38 6.55 43.62 -23.30
CA GLN A 38 7.36 42.99 -24.33
C GLN A 38 6.82 41.58 -24.64
N PRO A 39 6.80 41.13 -25.92
CA PRO A 39 6.38 39.78 -26.27
C PRO A 39 7.32 38.74 -25.60
N VAL A 40 6.71 37.78 -24.94
CA VAL A 40 7.43 36.73 -24.24
C VAL A 40 8.29 35.95 -25.29
N ALA A 41 9.61 36.13 -25.19
CA ALA A 41 10.57 35.37 -25.98
C ALA A 41 10.37 33.89 -25.71
N ILE A 42 10.38 33.10 -26.79
CA ILE A 42 10.34 31.61 -26.76
C ILE A 42 11.48 31.15 -25.87
N ALA A 43 11.16 30.66 -24.67
CA ALA A 43 12.13 30.23 -23.69
C ALA A 43 12.87 28.99 -24.19
N GLU A 44 14.20 29.05 -24.17
CA GLU A 44 15.08 27.89 -24.39
C GLU A 44 14.71 26.73 -23.46
N PRO A 45 14.86 25.47 -23.89
CA PRO A 45 14.57 24.31 -23.03
C PRO A 45 15.50 24.33 -21.80
N LEU A 46 14.93 24.55 -20.65
CA LEU A 46 15.65 24.63 -19.38
C LEU A 46 15.92 23.24 -18.80
N PRO A 47 16.97 23.07 -17.97
CA PRO A 47 17.29 21.80 -17.37
C PRO A 47 16.10 21.22 -16.60
N ASP A 48 15.85 19.95 -16.81
CA ASP A 48 14.79 19.14 -16.21
C ASP A 48 14.77 19.35 -14.68
N ALA A 49 13.67 19.91 -14.14
CA ALA A 49 13.36 20.06 -12.71
C ALA A 49 13.45 21.47 -12.07
N SER A 50 13.42 22.57 -12.82
CA SER A 50 13.24 23.88 -12.16
C SER A 50 11.78 24.09 -11.74
N VAL A 51 11.54 24.50 -10.48
CA VAL A 51 10.23 24.94 -10.00
C VAL A 51 9.97 26.35 -10.53
N ARG A 52 8.80 26.58 -11.13
CA ARG A 52 8.35 27.86 -11.67
C ARG A 52 6.93 28.15 -11.25
N ASP A 53 6.60 29.40 -11.08
CA ASP A 53 5.22 29.84 -10.93
C ASP A 53 4.56 29.93 -12.31
N ILE A 54 3.48 29.19 -12.50
CA ILE A 54 2.71 29.11 -13.75
C ILE A 54 1.32 29.66 -13.50
N PRO A 55 0.77 30.49 -14.44
CA PRO A 55 -0.61 30.92 -14.35
C PRO A 55 -1.58 29.72 -14.41
N LEU A 56 -2.56 29.71 -13.51
CA LEU A 56 -3.53 28.61 -13.40
C LEU A 56 -4.42 28.47 -14.65
N ASP A 57 -4.70 29.57 -15.35
CA ASP A 57 -5.45 29.59 -16.61
C ASP A 57 -4.70 29.02 -17.80
N MET A 58 -3.35 28.92 -17.71
CA MET A 58 -2.50 28.28 -18.72
C MET A 58 -2.38 26.78 -18.56
N ILE A 59 -2.98 26.20 -17.51
CA ILE A 59 -2.84 24.76 -17.17
C ILE A 59 -4.12 24.02 -17.56
N ASP A 60 -3.96 23.06 -18.47
CA ASP A 60 -5.02 22.16 -18.89
C ASP A 60 -5.02 20.87 -18.07
N ARG A 61 -6.23 20.32 -17.89
CA ARG A 61 -6.43 19.07 -17.16
C ARG A 61 -5.77 17.90 -17.91
N ASN A 62 -5.35 16.90 -17.14
CA ASN A 62 -4.82 15.65 -17.71
C ASN A 62 -5.96 14.83 -18.35
N PRO A 63 -5.92 14.53 -19.66
CA PRO A 63 -6.96 13.74 -20.32
C PRO A 63 -6.97 12.26 -19.89
N TRP A 64 -5.88 11.77 -19.27
CA TRP A 64 -5.72 10.38 -18.83
C TRP A 64 -6.03 10.17 -17.35
N GLN A 65 -6.52 11.21 -16.66
CA GLN A 65 -6.87 11.13 -15.25
C GLN A 65 -8.13 10.28 -15.04
N THR A 66 -8.01 9.24 -14.25
CA THR A 66 -9.08 8.25 -14.00
C THR A 66 -9.95 8.57 -12.79
N ARG A 67 -9.59 9.58 -11.98
CA ARG A 67 -10.32 9.89 -10.76
C ARG A 67 -11.68 10.54 -11.06
N MET A 68 -12.77 9.77 -10.96
CA MET A 68 -14.12 10.26 -11.22
C MET A 68 -14.80 10.98 -10.03
N ARG A 69 -14.38 10.69 -8.79
CA ARG A 69 -14.98 11.27 -7.58
C ARG A 69 -13.92 11.90 -6.71
N MET A 70 -14.04 13.19 -6.47
CA MET A 70 -13.28 13.92 -5.47
C MET A 70 -14.20 14.20 -4.29
N ASP A 71 -13.70 13.99 -3.09
CA ASP A 71 -14.37 14.42 -1.89
C ASP A 71 -14.32 15.96 -1.82
N GLU A 72 -15.49 16.57 -1.91
CA GLU A 72 -15.66 18.03 -1.92
C GLU A 72 -15.18 18.65 -0.61
N SER A 73 -15.41 17.98 0.53
CA SER A 73 -15.00 18.46 1.85
C SER A 73 -13.49 18.48 1.99
N ALA A 74 -12.82 17.39 1.59
CA ALA A 74 -11.37 17.30 1.60
C ALA A 74 -10.68 18.25 0.60
N LEU A 75 -11.39 18.65 -0.48
CA LEU A 75 -10.88 19.63 -1.43
C LEU A 75 -10.99 21.06 -0.86
N GLU A 76 -12.07 21.38 -0.14
CA GLU A 76 -12.23 22.69 0.51
C GLU A 76 -11.26 22.88 1.69
N GLU A 77 -11.00 21.83 2.48
CA GLU A 77 -9.96 21.86 3.52
C GLU A 77 -8.58 22.17 2.92
N LEU A 78 -8.25 21.51 1.80
CA LEU A 78 -7.00 21.80 1.10
C LEU A 78 -6.96 23.22 0.54
N ALA A 79 -8.07 23.73 0.02
CA ALA A 79 -8.15 25.12 -0.46
C ALA A 79 -7.97 26.13 0.69
N ALA A 80 -8.54 25.87 1.86
CA ALA A 80 -8.34 26.67 3.07
C ALA A 80 -6.86 26.67 3.51
N SER A 81 -6.23 25.52 3.50
CA SER A 81 -4.80 25.39 3.80
C SER A 81 -3.93 26.16 2.80
N ILE A 82 -4.26 26.10 1.49
CA ILE A 82 -3.54 26.85 0.45
C ILE A 82 -3.74 28.37 0.59
N ARG A 83 -4.90 28.82 1.05
CA ARG A 83 -5.13 30.25 1.34
C ARG A 83 -4.19 30.76 2.44
N SER A 84 -4.03 30.00 3.52
CA SER A 84 -3.25 30.39 4.70
C SER A 84 -1.74 30.17 4.54
N ASN A 85 -1.32 29.03 4.02
CA ASN A 85 0.09 28.60 4.02
C ASN A 85 0.75 28.63 2.62
N GLY A 86 -0.03 28.87 1.57
CA GLY A 86 0.45 28.71 0.21
C GLY A 86 0.59 27.23 -0.21
N ILE A 87 1.25 27.00 -1.32
CA ILE A 87 1.46 25.67 -1.90
C ILE A 87 2.88 25.21 -1.59
N LEU A 88 3.02 24.24 -0.68
CA LEU A 88 4.32 23.72 -0.23
C LEU A 88 4.94 22.74 -1.23
N GLN A 89 4.11 21.95 -1.91
CA GLN A 89 4.56 20.98 -2.90
C GLN A 89 4.13 21.40 -4.30
N PRO A 90 5.06 21.59 -5.25
CA PRO A 90 4.73 21.96 -6.62
C PRO A 90 3.93 20.86 -7.32
N ILE A 91 3.12 21.26 -8.31
CA ILE A 91 2.50 20.33 -9.26
C ILE A 91 3.52 19.95 -10.34
N VAL A 92 3.23 18.87 -11.09
CA VAL A 92 4.05 18.47 -12.24
C VAL A 92 3.25 18.70 -13.51
N VAL A 93 3.84 19.43 -14.44
CA VAL A 93 3.24 19.76 -15.73
C VAL A 93 4.22 19.51 -16.86
N ARG A 94 3.71 19.38 -18.08
CA ARG A 94 4.51 19.45 -19.31
C ARG A 94 4.04 20.62 -20.18
N TYR A 95 4.94 21.13 -21.00
CA TYR A 95 4.62 22.18 -21.96
C TYR A 95 4.31 21.55 -23.32
N ILE A 96 3.11 21.85 -23.86
CA ILE A 96 2.63 21.36 -25.16
C ILE A 96 1.66 22.40 -25.74
N ASP A 97 1.71 22.60 -27.06
CA ASP A 97 0.79 23.47 -27.78
C ASP A 97 0.62 24.88 -27.14
N ASN A 98 1.73 25.45 -26.70
CA ASN A 98 1.78 26.78 -26.05
C ASN A 98 1.03 26.87 -24.71
N ARG A 99 0.67 25.75 -24.09
CA ARG A 99 0.01 25.63 -22.79
C ARG A 99 0.71 24.58 -21.91
N TYR A 100 0.31 24.51 -20.67
CA TYR A 100 0.82 23.50 -19.76
C TYR A 100 -0.24 22.42 -19.55
N GLN A 101 0.13 21.16 -19.63
CA GLN A 101 -0.73 20.04 -19.34
C GLN A 101 -0.31 19.41 -18.01
N LEU A 102 -1.28 19.23 -17.12
CA LEU A 102 -1.07 18.63 -15.82
C LEU A 102 -0.66 17.14 -15.96
N ILE A 103 0.39 16.71 -15.27
CA ILE A 103 0.78 15.31 -15.15
C ILE A 103 0.38 14.78 -13.76
N ALA A 104 0.74 15.49 -12.70
CA ALA A 104 0.45 15.10 -11.32
C ALA A 104 0.11 16.33 -10.44
N GLY A 105 -0.71 16.08 -9.40
CA GLY A 105 -1.12 17.13 -8.45
C GLY A 105 -2.47 17.77 -8.71
N GLU A 106 -3.43 17.05 -9.33
CA GLU A 106 -4.77 17.58 -9.67
C GLU A 106 -5.51 18.19 -8.47
N ARG A 107 -5.46 17.55 -7.29
CA ARG A 107 -6.08 18.10 -6.09
C ARG A 107 -5.53 19.48 -5.71
N ARG A 108 -4.20 19.65 -5.82
CA ARG A 108 -3.54 20.93 -5.52
C ARG A 108 -3.91 22.01 -6.55
N TRP A 109 -3.98 21.63 -7.81
CA TRP A 109 -4.41 22.54 -8.88
C TRP A 109 -5.85 23.01 -8.68
N LEU A 110 -6.81 22.11 -8.45
CA LEU A 110 -8.21 22.44 -8.19
C LEU A 110 -8.39 23.25 -6.89
N ALA A 111 -7.69 22.85 -5.82
CA ALA A 111 -7.74 23.57 -4.56
C ALA A 111 -7.16 24.98 -4.68
N SER A 112 -6.14 25.20 -5.54
CA SER A 112 -5.57 26.50 -5.82
C SER A 112 -6.55 27.41 -6.58
N GLN A 113 -7.31 26.86 -7.53
CA GLN A 113 -8.40 27.58 -8.21
C GLN A 113 -9.47 28.02 -7.20
N ARG A 114 -9.92 27.11 -6.30
CA ARG A 114 -10.88 27.44 -5.22
C ARG A 114 -10.34 28.43 -4.21
N ALA A 115 -9.03 28.41 -3.97
CA ALA A 115 -8.35 29.35 -3.10
C ALA A 115 -8.17 30.77 -3.73
N GLY A 116 -8.56 30.94 -5.00
CA GLY A 116 -8.41 32.21 -5.72
C GLY A 116 -6.95 32.55 -6.05
N LYS A 117 -6.06 31.60 -6.13
CA LYS A 117 -4.68 31.85 -6.55
C LYS A 117 -4.63 32.09 -8.05
N VAL A 118 -3.73 32.96 -8.49
CA VAL A 118 -3.50 33.27 -9.92
C VAL A 118 -2.36 32.42 -10.47
N MET A 119 -1.36 32.12 -9.62
CA MET A 119 -0.17 31.37 -9.96
C MET A 119 -0.02 30.15 -9.08
N ILE A 120 0.63 29.10 -9.60
CA ILE A 120 0.92 27.86 -8.87
C ILE A 120 2.35 27.42 -9.15
N PRO A 121 3.13 27.02 -8.10
CA PRO A 121 4.46 26.46 -8.29
C PRO A 121 4.34 25.10 -8.99
N ALA A 122 5.06 24.95 -10.09
CA ALA A 122 5.04 23.76 -10.94
C ALA A 122 6.46 23.36 -11.37
N ILE A 123 6.68 22.06 -11.49
CA ILE A 123 7.84 21.47 -12.13
C ILE A 123 7.46 21.21 -13.58
N VAL A 124 8.17 21.86 -14.52
CA VAL A 124 7.96 21.62 -15.95
C VAL A 124 8.84 20.49 -16.41
N ARG A 125 8.23 19.45 -17.01
CA ARG A 125 8.93 18.31 -17.61
C ARG A 125 8.79 18.33 -19.11
N THR A 126 9.89 18.03 -19.78
CA THR A 126 9.90 17.82 -21.25
C THR A 126 9.74 16.33 -21.49
N VAL A 127 8.49 15.88 -21.65
CA VAL A 127 8.15 14.46 -21.82
C VAL A 127 7.18 14.25 -22.97
N SER A 128 7.28 13.11 -23.66
CA SER A 128 6.33 12.72 -24.71
C SER A 128 4.93 12.42 -24.14
N ASN A 129 3.94 12.27 -25.04
CA ASN A 129 2.59 11.85 -24.63
C ASN A 129 2.61 10.52 -23.86
N GLU A 130 3.39 9.56 -24.37
CA GLU A 130 3.54 8.23 -23.80
C GLU A 130 4.18 8.28 -22.41
N GLN A 131 5.26 9.04 -22.25
CA GLN A 131 5.93 9.23 -20.97
C GLN A 131 5.03 9.92 -19.94
N ALA A 132 4.28 10.95 -20.36
CA ALA A 132 3.34 11.64 -19.47
C ALA A 132 2.21 10.72 -18.99
N MET A 133 1.69 9.87 -19.87
CA MET A 133 0.66 8.87 -19.55
C MET A 133 1.23 7.79 -18.62
N GLU A 134 2.43 7.27 -18.90
CA GLU A 134 3.13 6.34 -18.02
C GLU A 134 3.30 6.91 -16.60
N MET A 135 3.82 8.14 -16.51
CA MET A 135 4.00 8.83 -15.22
C MET A 135 2.68 8.98 -14.44
N THR A 136 1.60 9.29 -15.15
CA THR A 136 0.26 9.40 -14.54
C THR A 136 -0.23 8.06 -13.97
N ILE A 137 -0.02 6.96 -14.68
CA ILE A 137 -0.42 5.62 -14.21
C ILE A 137 0.42 5.22 -13.00
N ILE A 138 1.73 5.47 -13.03
CA ILE A 138 2.64 5.16 -11.92
C ILE A 138 2.30 5.98 -10.67
N GLU A 139 2.03 7.28 -10.82
CA GLU A 139 1.59 8.14 -9.71
C GLU A 139 0.29 7.61 -9.09
N ASN A 140 -0.69 7.26 -9.92
CA ASN A 140 -1.93 6.67 -9.44
C ASN A 140 -1.70 5.35 -8.68
N LEU A 141 -0.80 4.47 -9.15
CA LEU A 141 -0.46 3.19 -8.49
C LEU A 141 0.21 3.37 -7.11
N GLN A 142 0.78 4.53 -6.82
CA GLN A 142 1.39 4.84 -5.52
C GLN A 142 0.37 5.31 -4.48
N ARG A 143 -0.91 5.41 -4.85
CA ARG A 143 -1.99 5.80 -3.93
C ARG A 143 -2.35 4.64 -3.02
N GLU A 144 -2.70 4.97 -1.77
CA GLU A 144 -3.08 3.98 -0.74
C GLU A 144 -4.52 3.48 -0.89
N ASP A 145 -5.36 4.23 -1.61
CA ASP A 145 -6.81 3.99 -1.72
C ASP A 145 -7.25 3.14 -2.93
N LEU A 146 -6.31 2.60 -3.71
CA LEU A 146 -6.62 1.74 -4.85
C LEU A 146 -7.02 0.32 -4.44
N ASN A 147 -8.12 -0.17 -5.00
CA ASN A 147 -8.47 -1.57 -4.83
C ASN A 147 -7.54 -2.50 -5.65
N ALA A 148 -7.58 -3.81 -5.33
CA ALA A 148 -6.67 -4.77 -5.95
C ALA A 148 -6.89 -4.92 -7.47
N MET A 149 -8.14 -4.78 -7.94
CA MET A 149 -8.47 -4.89 -9.37
C MET A 149 -8.04 -3.64 -10.14
N GLU A 150 -8.16 -2.45 -9.55
CA GLU A 150 -7.62 -1.21 -10.15
C GLU A 150 -6.11 -1.28 -10.32
N GLN A 151 -5.39 -1.77 -9.29
CA GLN A 151 -3.94 -1.99 -9.41
C GLN A 151 -3.60 -3.01 -10.49
N ALA A 152 -4.35 -4.12 -10.58
CA ALA A 152 -4.15 -5.15 -11.59
C ALA A 152 -4.30 -4.59 -13.01
N ARG A 153 -5.38 -3.83 -13.27
CA ARG A 153 -5.63 -3.18 -14.56
C ARG A 153 -4.57 -2.13 -14.91
N ALA A 154 -4.10 -1.38 -13.92
CA ALA A 154 -3.04 -0.40 -14.13
C ALA A 154 -1.70 -1.06 -14.51
N PHE A 155 -1.32 -2.18 -13.86
CA PHE A 155 -0.13 -2.96 -14.23
C PHE A 155 -0.26 -3.60 -15.61
N GLU A 156 -1.44 -4.14 -15.95
CA GLU A 156 -1.68 -4.67 -17.29
C GLU A 156 -1.52 -3.58 -18.36
N ARG A 157 -2.06 -2.40 -18.09
CA ARG A 157 -1.94 -1.25 -18.99
C ARG A 157 -0.49 -0.83 -19.17
N LEU A 158 0.30 -0.75 -18.11
CA LEU A 158 1.73 -0.47 -18.17
C LEU A 158 2.50 -1.51 -19.01
N SER A 159 2.14 -2.79 -18.87
CA SER A 159 2.74 -3.87 -19.65
C SER A 159 2.38 -3.79 -21.13
N ARG A 160 1.07 -3.59 -21.44
CA ARG A 160 0.55 -3.65 -22.80
C ARG A 160 0.89 -2.39 -23.60
N GLU A 161 0.74 -1.19 -23.01
CA GLU A 161 0.89 0.08 -23.74
C GLU A 161 2.34 0.57 -23.76
N PHE A 162 3.13 0.25 -22.73
CA PHE A 162 4.51 0.74 -22.59
C PHE A 162 5.56 -0.37 -22.65
N GLY A 163 5.15 -1.63 -22.81
CA GLY A 163 6.08 -2.76 -22.90
C GLY A 163 6.90 -3.01 -21.63
N LEU A 164 6.49 -2.49 -20.47
CA LEU A 164 7.24 -2.62 -19.23
C LEU A 164 7.20 -4.06 -18.70
N THR A 165 8.37 -4.57 -18.33
CA THR A 165 8.49 -5.84 -17.61
C THR A 165 8.01 -5.71 -16.18
N GLN A 166 7.63 -6.85 -15.54
CA GLN A 166 7.24 -6.87 -14.13
C GLN A 166 8.33 -6.32 -13.20
N GLU A 167 9.60 -6.53 -13.54
CA GLU A 167 10.74 -5.99 -12.80
C GLU A 167 10.79 -4.46 -12.88
N GLN A 168 10.65 -3.91 -14.09
CA GLN A 168 10.64 -2.46 -14.30
C GLN A 168 9.43 -1.80 -13.60
N MET A 169 8.25 -2.43 -13.67
CA MET A 169 7.07 -1.94 -12.96
C MET A 169 7.28 -1.95 -11.44
N ALA A 170 7.88 -3.01 -10.90
CA ALA A 170 8.19 -3.13 -9.48
C ALA A 170 9.13 -2.00 -9.01
N GLN A 171 10.24 -1.78 -9.72
CA GLN A 171 11.19 -0.72 -9.42
C GLN A 171 10.55 0.69 -9.46
N ARG A 172 9.75 0.99 -10.50
CA ARG A 172 9.12 2.31 -10.68
C ARG A 172 8.00 2.59 -9.70
N THR A 173 7.33 1.55 -9.19
CA THR A 173 6.21 1.70 -8.22
C THR A 173 6.62 1.48 -6.77
N GLY A 174 7.88 1.07 -6.51
CA GLY A 174 8.35 0.75 -5.16
C GLY A 174 7.73 -0.53 -4.58
N LYS A 175 7.21 -1.42 -5.44
CA LYS A 175 6.62 -2.70 -5.04
C LYS A 175 7.57 -3.86 -5.33
N GLU A 176 7.34 -5.00 -4.70
CA GLU A 176 8.06 -6.23 -5.03
C GLU A 176 7.56 -6.82 -6.36
N ARG A 177 8.48 -7.41 -7.16
CA ARG A 177 8.14 -8.08 -8.41
C ARG A 177 7.05 -9.16 -8.23
N ALA A 178 7.14 -9.93 -7.13
CA ALA A 178 6.14 -10.95 -6.81
C ALA A 178 4.74 -10.35 -6.59
N SER A 179 4.66 -9.17 -5.98
CA SER A 179 3.40 -8.45 -5.79
C SER A 179 2.82 -8.00 -7.12
N VAL A 180 3.62 -7.41 -8.01
CA VAL A 180 3.19 -7.02 -9.37
C VAL A 180 2.66 -8.22 -10.14
N ALA A 181 3.39 -9.35 -10.12
CA ALA A 181 2.96 -10.59 -10.75
C ALA A 181 1.61 -11.10 -10.21
N ASN A 182 1.41 -11.03 -8.90
CA ASN A 182 0.16 -11.45 -8.26
C ASN A 182 -1.01 -10.53 -8.66
N PHE A 183 -0.82 -9.21 -8.69
CA PHE A 183 -1.85 -8.29 -9.19
C PHE A 183 -2.24 -8.61 -10.63
N MET A 184 -1.28 -8.77 -11.54
CA MET A 184 -1.57 -9.10 -12.93
C MET A 184 -2.28 -10.45 -13.10
N ARG A 185 -2.00 -11.43 -12.22
CA ARG A 185 -2.69 -12.72 -12.22
C ARG A 185 -4.16 -12.61 -11.86
N LEU A 186 -4.60 -11.60 -11.08
CA LEU A 186 -6.02 -11.42 -10.73
C LEU A 186 -6.91 -11.27 -11.95
N LEU A 187 -6.39 -10.71 -13.05
CA LEU A 187 -7.13 -10.56 -14.32
C LEU A 187 -7.43 -11.90 -15.01
N LYS A 188 -6.83 -13.00 -14.55
CA LYS A 188 -7.12 -14.36 -15.04
C LYS A 188 -8.31 -15.02 -14.33
N LEU A 189 -8.78 -14.45 -13.23
CA LEU A 189 -9.96 -14.93 -12.52
C LEU A 189 -11.23 -14.70 -13.37
N PRO A 190 -12.29 -15.50 -13.18
CA PRO A 190 -13.59 -15.24 -13.77
C PRO A 190 -14.12 -13.84 -13.44
N LEU A 191 -14.86 -13.22 -14.36
CA LEU A 191 -15.35 -11.85 -14.21
C LEU A 191 -16.20 -11.65 -12.93
N GLU A 192 -16.96 -12.66 -12.54
CA GLU A 192 -17.77 -12.63 -11.33
C GLU A 192 -16.87 -12.52 -10.08
N VAL A 193 -15.81 -13.32 -10.04
CA VAL A 193 -14.82 -13.30 -8.93
C VAL A 193 -14.04 -11.98 -8.91
N GLN A 194 -13.70 -11.44 -10.08
CA GLN A 194 -13.08 -10.11 -10.18
C GLN A 194 -14.01 -9.02 -9.61
N SER A 195 -15.32 -9.10 -9.90
CA SER A 195 -16.32 -8.18 -9.36
C SER A 195 -16.40 -8.26 -7.83
N ASP A 196 -16.37 -9.47 -7.26
CA ASP A 196 -16.36 -9.67 -5.81
C ASP A 196 -15.13 -9.07 -5.13
N VAL A 197 -13.97 -9.13 -5.80
CA VAL A 197 -12.75 -8.46 -5.34
C VAL A 197 -12.87 -6.94 -5.46
N GLU A 198 -13.48 -6.44 -6.52
CA GLU A 198 -13.65 -5.00 -6.78
C GLU A 198 -14.55 -4.32 -5.75
N ILE A 199 -15.63 -4.98 -5.34
CA ILE A 199 -16.56 -4.48 -4.30
C ILE A 199 -16.09 -4.79 -2.87
N GLY A 200 -14.97 -5.52 -2.71
CA GLY A 200 -14.39 -5.86 -1.41
C GLY A 200 -15.04 -7.06 -0.69
N ALA A 201 -15.96 -7.79 -1.35
CA ALA A 201 -16.51 -9.04 -0.83
C ALA A 201 -15.43 -10.13 -0.69
N LEU A 202 -14.44 -10.12 -1.59
CA LEU A 202 -13.24 -10.92 -1.52
C LEU A 202 -12.00 -10.03 -1.35
N SER A 203 -11.13 -10.37 -0.40
CA SER A 203 -9.85 -9.68 -0.25
C SER A 203 -8.83 -10.11 -1.31
N PHE A 204 -7.76 -9.32 -1.49
CA PHE A 204 -6.61 -9.69 -2.32
C PHE A 204 -6.01 -11.05 -1.94
N GLY A 205 -5.98 -11.38 -0.63
CA GLY A 205 -5.53 -12.67 -0.12
C GLY A 205 -6.40 -13.83 -0.61
N HIS A 206 -7.72 -13.69 -0.53
CA HIS A 206 -8.67 -14.68 -1.05
C HIS A 206 -8.49 -14.90 -2.56
N ALA A 207 -8.40 -13.82 -3.33
CA ALA A 207 -8.21 -13.88 -4.78
C ALA A 207 -6.89 -14.58 -5.18
N LYS A 208 -5.80 -14.34 -4.42
CA LYS A 208 -4.53 -15.03 -4.63
C LYS A 208 -4.64 -16.53 -4.41
N VAL A 209 -5.38 -16.96 -3.40
CA VAL A 209 -5.59 -18.39 -3.10
C VAL A 209 -6.46 -19.04 -4.19
N LEU A 210 -7.51 -18.36 -4.66
CA LEU A 210 -8.36 -18.85 -5.75
C LEU A 210 -7.58 -19.11 -7.05
N LEU A 211 -6.50 -18.35 -7.31
CA LEU A 211 -5.62 -18.57 -8.46
C LEU A 211 -4.80 -19.88 -8.40
N MET A 212 -4.88 -20.64 -7.30
CA MET A 212 -4.29 -21.98 -7.18
C MET A 212 -5.19 -23.06 -7.79
N LEU A 213 -6.46 -22.73 -8.06
CA LEU A 213 -7.42 -23.63 -8.71
C LEU A 213 -7.32 -23.50 -10.22
N ASP A 214 -7.23 -24.63 -10.92
CA ASP A 214 -7.04 -24.67 -12.38
C ASP A 214 -8.34 -24.40 -13.16
N SER A 215 -9.51 -24.63 -12.55
CA SER A 215 -10.81 -24.51 -13.19
C SER A 215 -11.55 -23.25 -12.80
N ALA A 216 -12.07 -22.52 -13.79
CA ALA A 216 -12.90 -21.34 -13.57
C ALA A 216 -14.16 -21.66 -12.74
N ASP A 217 -14.74 -22.86 -12.94
CA ASP A 217 -15.91 -23.28 -12.17
C ASP A 217 -15.56 -23.54 -10.70
N ALA A 218 -14.42 -24.19 -10.44
CA ALA A 218 -13.94 -24.35 -9.08
C ALA A 218 -13.63 -23.00 -8.41
N GLN A 219 -13.07 -22.05 -9.14
CA GLN A 219 -12.83 -20.68 -8.64
C GLN A 219 -14.15 -19.99 -8.25
N ARG A 220 -15.21 -20.07 -9.08
CA ARG A 220 -16.54 -19.51 -8.77
C ARG A 220 -17.17 -20.18 -7.55
N GLU A 221 -17.16 -21.52 -7.54
CA GLU A 221 -17.72 -22.31 -6.43
C GLU A 221 -17.09 -21.97 -5.10
N VAL A 222 -15.73 -21.93 -5.04
CA VAL A 222 -15.00 -21.60 -3.82
C VAL A 222 -15.18 -20.13 -3.45
N ALA A 223 -15.20 -19.22 -4.41
CA ALA A 223 -15.49 -17.80 -4.17
C ALA A 223 -16.84 -17.59 -3.49
N LYS A 224 -17.89 -18.27 -3.98
CA LYS A 224 -19.21 -18.25 -3.39
C LYS A 224 -19.19 -18.75 -1.93
N ARG A 225 -18.51 -19.87 -1.66
CA ARG A 225 -18.36 -20.41 -0.29
C ARG A 225 -17.62 -19.46 0.64
N ILE A 226 -16.62 -18.71 0.14
CA ILE A 226 -15.89 -17.72 0.94
C ILE A 226 -16.83 -16.60 1.35
N VAL A 227 -17.62 -16.07 0.42
CA VAL A 227 -18.56 -14.97 0.68
C VAL A 227 -19.68 -15.41 1.62
N GLU A 228 -20.35 -16.54 1.34
CA GLU A 228 -21.44 -17.08 2.16
C GLU A 228 -21.01 -17.49 3.57
N GLY A 229 -19.82 -18.08 3.69
CA GLY A 229 -19.27 -18.56 4.97
C GLY A 229 -18.41 -17.53 5.71
N ALA A 230 -18.23 -16.32 5.16
CA ALA A 230 -17.33 -15.29 5.68
C ALA A 230 -15.96 -15.89 6.08
N LEU A 231 -15.40 -16.75 5.21
CA LEU A 231 -14.16 -17.46 5.50
C LEU A 231 -12.98 -16.49 5.56
N SER A 232 -12.06 -16.74 6.48
CA SER A 232 -10.76 -16.06 6.48
C SER A 232 -9.85 -16.60 5.37
N VAL A 233 -8.81 -15.82 5.00
CA VAL A 233 -7.82 -16.26 4.00
C VAL A 233 -7.22 -17.61 4.36
N ARG A 234 -6.92 -17.84 5.65
CA ARG A 234 -6.35 -19.12 6.13
C ARG A 234 -7.29 -20.31 5.98
N GLN A 235 -8.59 -20.10 6.27
CA GLN A 235 -9.60 -21.14 6.02
C GLN A 235 -9.77 -21.42 4.53
N THR A 236 -9.64 -20.40 3.71
CA THR A 236 -9.67 -20.53 2.25
C THR A 236 -8.45 -21.30 1.74
N GLU A 237 -7.25 -21.05 2.28
CA GLU A 237 -6.05 -21.82 1.96
C GLU A 237 -6.23 -23.31 2.29
N ASP A 238 -6.76 -23.61 3.47
CA ASP A 238 -7.04 -24.99 3.88
C ASP A 238 -8.08 -25.66 2.96
N LEU A 239 -9.13 -24.95 2.57
CA LEU A 239 -10.16 -25.43 1.67
C LEU A 239 -9.60 -25.73 0.27
N VAL A 240 -8.87 -24.79 -0.30
CA VAL A 240 -8.27 -24.93 -1.64
C VAL A 240 -7.22 -26.06 -1.63
N TYR A 241 -6.41 -26.15 -0.57
CA TYR A 241 -5.45 -27.25 -0.43
C TYR A 241 -6.11 -28.63 -0.47
N GLN A 242 -7.26 -28.80 0.20
CA GLN A 242 -8.05 -30.03 0.17
C GLN A 242 -8.61 -30.36 -1.22
N ILE A 243 -8.96 -29.34 -1.99
CA ILE A 243 -9.49 -29.50 -3.36
C ILE A 243 -8.35 -29.91 -4.32
N VAL A 244 -7.20 -29.25 -4.21
CA VAL A 244 -6.04 -29.51 -5.09
C VAL A 244 -5.37 -30.85 -4.77
N ASN A 245 -5.38 -31.27 -3.48
CA ASN A 245 -4.75 -32.51 -3.01
C ASN A 245 -5.78 -33.49 -2.40
N PRO A 246 -6.72 -34.02 -3.16
CA PRO A 246 -7.78 -34.88 -2.61
C PRO A 246 -7.27 -36.20 -2.03
N ALA A 247 -6.07 -36.66 -2.43
CA ALA A 247 -5.44 -37.88 -1.92
C ALA A 247 -4.76 -37.70 -0.54
N GLU A 248 -4.37 -36.50 -0.20
CA GLU A 248 -3.95 -36.14 1.14
C GLU A 248 -5.19 -35.72 1.94
N LYS A 249 -5.98 -36.70 2.44
CA LYS A 249 -6.77 -36.36 3.63
C LYS A 249 -5.76 -35.76 4.60
N PRO A 250 -6.01 -34.52 5.13
CA PRO A 250 -5.10 -33.96 6.11
C PRO A 250 -4.93 -35.04 7.14
N ALA A 251 -3.74 -35.62 7.20
CA ALA A 251 -3.37 -36.47 8.34
C ALA A 251 -3.67 -35.51 9.49
N ARG A 252 -4.81 -35.80 10.17
CA ARG A 252 -5.20 -35.07 11.39
C ARG A 252 -3.93 -35.09 12.17
N ARG A 253 -3.18 -33.97 12.20
CA ARG A 253 -1.93 -33.90 12.93
C ARG A 253 -2.29 -34.47 14.25
N GLU A 254 -1.97 -35.78 14.45
CA GLU A 254 -2.07 -36.37 15.76
C GLU A 254 -1.19 -35.46 16.58
N ARG A 255 -1.84 -34.61 17.37
CA ARG A 255 -1.13 -33.86 18.38
C ARG A 255 -0.31 -34.94 19.08
N GLN A 256 1.00 -34.79 19.02
CA GLN A 256 1.87 -35.60 19.87
C GLN A 256 1.40 -35.29 21.28
N VAL A 257 0.46 -36.11 21.75
CA VAL A 257 -0.04 -36.04 23.12
C VAL A 257 1.15 -36.41 23.98
N ASP A 258 1.53 -35.49 24.85
CA ASP A 258 2.62 -35.71 25.80
C ASP A 258 2.47 -37.14 26.42
N PRO A 259 3.54 -37.95 26.43
CA PRO A 259 3.48 -39.29 27.03
C PRO A 259 2.85 -39.27 28.42
N ASN A 260 3.13 -38.26 29.24
CA ASN A 260 2.57 -38.10 30.58
C ASN A 260 1.03 -37.87 30.55
N VAL A 261 0.51 -37.15 29.54
CA VAL A 261 -0.94 -36.95 29.36
C VAL A 261 -1.62 -38.27 28.98
N ARG A 262 -0.98 -39.11 28.14
CA ARG A 262 -1.51 -40.43 27.80
C ARG A 262 -1.52 -41.39 29.00
N GLU A 263 -0.53 -41.31 29.87
CA GLU A 263 -0.48 -42.07 31.10
C GLU A 263 -1.58 -41.66 32.07
N ALA A 264 -1.76 -40.36 32.28
CA ALA A 264 -2.84 -39.80 33.08
C ALA A 264 -4.24 -40.15 32.52
N GLU A 265 -4.43 -40.13 31.18
CA GLU A 265 -5.68 -40.61 30.57
C GLU A 265 -5.99 -42.04 30.91
N ARG A 266 -4.98 -42.97 30.83
CA ARG A 266 -5.15 -44.40 31.15
C ARG A 266 -5.42 -44.62 32.62
N GLU A 267 -4.74 -43.90 33.50
CA GLU A 267 -4.92 -43.99 34.93
C GLU A 267 -6.34 -43.59 35.36
N ILE A 268 -6.80 -42.43 34.90
CA ILE A 268 -8.16 -41.98 35.18
C ILE A 268 -9.20 -42.89 34.53
N GLN A 269 -8.96 -43.41 33.34
CA GLN A 269 -9.85 -44.38 32.68
C GLN A 269 -9.94 -45.69 33.44
N SER A 270 -8.84 -46.17 34.02
CA SER A 270 -8.86 -47.39 34.84
C SER A 270 -9.61 -47.25 36.13
N VAL A 271 -9.57 -46.07 36.74
CA VAL A 271 -10.30 -45.77 38.01
C VAL A 271 -11.79 -45.54 37.79
N LEU A 272 -12.13 -44.81 36.71
CA LEU A 272 -13.54 -44.41 36.47
C LEU A 272 -14.30 -45.38 35.59
N GLY A 273 -13.61 -46.26 34.86
CA GLY A 273 -14.20 -47.22 33.92
C GLY A 273 -14.96 -46.61 32.75
N VAL A 274 -14.65 -45.34 32.39
CA VAL A 274 -15.27 -44.61 31.30
C VAL A 274 -14.20 -44.01 30.38
N ARG A 275 -14.59 -43.66 29.16
CA ARG A 275 -13.66 -43.04 28.24
C ARG A 275 -13.25 -41.65 28.68
N VAL A 276 -11.94 -41.42 28.85
CA VAL A 276 -11.36 -40.16 29.28
C VAL A 276 -10.53 -39.56 28.15
N ARG A 277 -10.66 -38.27 27.94
CA ARG A 277 -9.83 -37.48 27.02
C ARG A 277 -9.31 -36.23 27.71
N ILE A 278 -8.01 -36.02 27.68
CA ILE A 278 -7.34 -34.84 28.23
C ILE A 278 -6.84 -33.98 27.07
N ASP A 279 -7.31 -32.75 26.97
CA ASP A 279 -6.84 -31.73 26.00
C ASP A 279 -6.00 -30.71 26.78
N ASP A 280 -4.68 -30.99 26.89
CA ASP A 280 -3.72 -30.13 27.59
C ASP A 280 -3.07 -29.13 26.61
N ARG A 281 -2.89 -27.90 27.10
CA ARG A 281 -2.21 -26.79 26.41
C ARG A 281 -1.21 -26.16 27.37
N GLN A 282 -0.06 -26.83 27.57
CA GLN A 282 1.02 -26.33 28.42
C GLN A 282 0.56 -25.94 29.84
N GLY A 283 -0.13 -26.87 30.51
CA GLY A 283 -0.61 -26.70 31.89
C GLY A 283 -1.99 -26.03 32.00
N LYS A 284 -2.65 -25.75 30.89
CA LYS A 284 -4.07 -25.35 30.84
C LYS A 284 -4.82 -26.28 29.92
N GLY A 285 -5.95 -26.84 30.37
CA GLY A 285 -6.66 -27.79 29.54
C GLY A 285 -8.04 -28.13 30.07
N LYS A 286 -8.65 -29.13 29.45
CA LYS A 286 -9.92 -29.71 29.87
C LYS A 286 -9.82 -31.22 29.89
N ILE A 287 -10.52 -31.83 30.84
CA ILE A 287 -10.73 -33.26 30.92
C ILE A 287 -12.17 -33.51 30.51
N VAL A 288 -12.36 -34.40 29.52
CA VAL A 288 -13.68 -34.80 29.02
C VAL A 288 -13.89 -36.26 29.42
N LEU A 289 -14.95 -36.52 30.17
CA LEU A 289 -15.40 -37.85 30.59
C LEU A 289 -16.63 -38.20 29.75
N GLU A 290 -16.55 -39.25 28.95
CA GLU A 290 -17.68 -39.73 28.14
C GLU A 290 -18.32 -40.92 28.88
N TYR A 291 -19.56 -40.78 29.28
CA TYR A 291 -20.34 -41.83 29.93
C TYR A 291 -21.52 -42.26 29.05
N SER A 292 -21.93 -43.52 29.17
CA SER A 292 -22.99 -44.11 28.35
C SER A 292 -24.27 -44.46 29.14
N SER A 293 -24.18 -44.41 30.49
CA SER A 293 -25.31 -44.70 31.36
C SER A 293 -25.38 -43.78 32.60
N LEU A 294 -26.53 -43.69 33.23
CA LEU A 294 -26.71 -42.98 34.52
C LEU A 294 -25.86 -43.60 35.64
N GLU A 295 -25.65 -44.91 35.61
CA GLU A 295 -24.81 -45.61 36.58
C GLU A 295 -23.33 -45.18 36.45
N ASP A 296 -22.85 -44.98 35.23
CA ASP A 296 -21.52 -44.43 34.98
C ASP A 296 -21.37 -43.03 35.51
N PHE A 297 -22.41 -42.21 35.28
CA PHE A 297 -22.45 -40.83 35.80
C PHE A 297 -22.39 -40.76 37.31
N ASP A 298 -23.22 -41.56 38.00
CA ASP A 298 -23.24 -41.62 39.47
C ASP A 298 -21.90 -42.13 40.05
N ARG A 299 -21.26 -43.10 39.39
CA ARG A 299 -19.91 -43.59 39.74
C ARG A 299 -18.84 -42.53 39.61
N ILE A 300 -18.88 -41.76 38.52
CA ILE A 300 -17.97 -40.61 38.31
C ILE A 300 -18.15 -39.59 39.43
N LEU A 301 -19.41 -39.19 39.75
CA LEU A 301 -19.69 -38.23 40.79
C LEU A 301 -19.28 -38.73 42.19
N ALA A 302 -19.47 -40.01 42.47
CA ALA A 302 -19.07 -40.61 43.76
C ALA A 302 -17.54 -40.61 43.92
N THR A 303 -16.80 -40.80 42.84
CA THR A 303 -15.33 -40.82 42.85
C THR A 303 -14.75 -39.40 42.94
N LEU A 304 -15.37 -38.39 42.31
CA LEU A 304 -14.93 -36.97 42.34
C LEU A 304 -15.29 -36.27 43.66
N LYS A 305 -16.24 -36.81 44.47
CA LYS A 305 -16.63 -36.26 45.78
C LYS A 305 -15.82 -36.81 46.95
N LYS A 306 -14.97 -37.80 46.73
CA LYS A 306 -14.02 -38.31 47.74
C LYS A 306 -12.76 -37.46 47.71
#